data_e95c00539be3b0506b6e36030b8811b0
#
_entry.id   e95c00539be3b0506b6e36030b8811b0
#
_cell.length_a   1.000
_cell.length_b   1.000
_cell.length_c   1.000
_cell.angle_alpha   90.00
_cell.angle_beta   90.00
_cell.angle_gamma   90.00
#
_symmetry.space_group_name_H-M   'P 1'
#
loop_
_entity.id
_entity.type
_entity.pdbx_description
1 polymer ?
#
loop_
_entity_poly.entity_id
_entity_poly.type
_entity_poly.pdbx_seq_one_letter_code
_entity_poly.pdbx_strand_id
1 'polypeptide(L)'
;MGESAKTAVTGGLKHSERLYVPWWGWPLPVLGAVLLAAEIDMGYPGVRAWLPYVIALPVVVALLLSLGKSKVRVTGGDEPELCVGDARLPLRFAGEVVVLDKDTKRKALGRDGDPAAYVLHRGWVGPAVRVTLTDPADPTPYWLFSTRHPEKVAELLRAHA
;
A
#
# COMPACT_ATOMS: atom_id res chain seq x y z
N MET A 1 -25.08 10.61 -20.32
CA MET A 1 -24.40 9.52 -21.05
C MET A 1 -23.00 9.42 -20.51
N GLY A 2 -22.68 8.39 -19.78
CA GLY A 2 -21.37 8.22 -19.10
C GLY A 2 -21.43 7.16 -18.02
N GLU A 3 -22.25 6.16 -18.19
CA GLU A 3 -22.32 4.94 -17.42
C GLU A 3 -21.34 3.95 -18.01
N SER A 4 -20.06 4.20 -17.76
CA SER A 4 -19.01 3.28 -18.22
C SER A 4 -18.18 2.81 -17.06
N ALA A 5 -18.28 1.49 -16.88
CA ALA A 5 -17.31 0.61 -16.25
C ALA A 5 -17.27 0.56 -14.71
N LYS A 6 -18.43 0.38 -14.07
CA LYS A 6 -18.49 -0.62 -13.03
C LYS A 6 -18.67 -1.99 -13.67
N THR A 7 -17.73 -2.41 -14.49
CA THR A 7 -17.70 -3.80 -14.93
C THR A 7 -17.47 -4.63 -13.68
N ALA A 8 -18.50 -5.33 -13.29
CA ALA A 8 -18.53 -6.23 -12.16
C ALA A 8 -17.36 -7.21 -12.30
N VAL A 9 -16.43 -7.14 -11.36
CA VAL A 9 -15.48 -8.23 -11.09
C VAL A 9 -16.31 -9.39 -10.57
N THR A 10 -16.88 -10.18 -11.46
CA THR A 10 -17.64 -11.40 -11.16
C THR A 10 -16.69 -12.60 -10.95
N GLY A 11 -15.42 -12.32 -10.71
CA GLY A 11 -14.44 -13.30 -10.23
C GLY A 11 -14.42 -13.28 -8.70
N GLY A 12 -14.69 -14.40 -8.05
CA GLY A 12 -14.69 -14.48 -6.60
C GLY A 12 -13.42 -13.90 -5.99
N LEU A 13 -13.54 -12.96 -5.06
CA LEU A 13 -12.42 -12.38 -4.33
C LEU A 13 -11.72 -13.49 -3.52
N LYS A 14 -10.49 -13.84 -3.87
CA LYS A 14 -9.72 -14.90 -3.19
C LYS A 14 -8.93 -14.38 -1.99
N HIS A 15 -8.44 -13.13 -2.10
CA HIS A 15 -7.72 -12.47 -1.02
C HIS A 15 -7.90 -10.96 -1.09
N SER A 16 -8.06 -10.32 0.07
CA SER A 16 -8.08 -8.86 0.18
C SER A 16 -7.53 -8.43 1.52
N GLU A 17 -6.51 -7.60 1.50
CA GLU A 17 -5.97 -6.99 2.70
C GLU A 17 -5.82 -5.47 2.53
N ARG A 18 -5.95 -4.74 3.66
CA ARG A 18 -5.63 -3.33 3.76
C ARG A 18 -4.36 -3.14 4.56
N LEU A 19 -3.45 -2.33 4.05
CA LEU A 19 -2.17 -2.02 4.68
C LEU A 19 -2.28 -0.79 5.59
N TYR A 20 -3.25 -0.79 6.52
CA TYR A 20 -3.46 0.32 7.45
C TYR A 20 -2.27 0.49 8.40
N VAL A 21 -2.07 1.73 8.85
CA VAL A 21 -1.07 2.07 9.87
C VAL A 21 -1.49 1.44 11.19
N PRO A 22 -0.65 0.62 11.84
CA PRO A 22 -0.96 0.01 13.12
C PRO A 22 -1.11 1.10 14.21
N TRP A 23 -1.85 0.79 15.28
CA TRP A 23 -2.17 1.74 16.34
C TRP A 23 -0.91 2.35 17.00
N TRP A 24 0.18 1.60 17.10
CA TRP A 24 1.45 2.09 17.65
C TRP A 24 2.15 3.14 16.76
N GLY A 25 1.77 3.26 15.50
CA GLY A 25 2.25 4.28 14.59
C GLY A 25 1.53 5.63 14.73
N TRP A 26 0.45 5.72 15.51
CA TRP A 26 -0.35 6.93 15.69
C TRP A 26 0.22 7.93 16.71
N PRO A 27 0.80 7.49 17.87
CA PRO A 27 1.21 8.42 18.94
C PRO A 27 2.20 9.48 18.46
N LEU A 28 3.21 9.13 17.67
CA LEU A 28 4.24 10.05 17.21
C LEU A 28 3.70 11.18 16.31
N PRO A 29 2.95 10.91 15.24
CA PRO A 29 2.36 11.96 14.43
C PRO A 29 1.34 12.83 15.18
N VAL A 30 0.56 12.22 16.07
CA VAL A 30 -0.41 12.96 16.90
C VAL A 30 0.32 13.86 17.88
N LEU A 31 1.36 13.38 18.55
CA LEU A 31 2.18 14.20 19.45
C LEU A 31 2.84 15.36 18.70
N GLY A 32 3.38 15.09 17.50
CA GLY A 32 3.95 16.13 16.64
C GLY A 32 2.93 17.21 16.27
N ALA A 33 1.69 16.83 15.95
CA ALA A 33 0.62 17.77 15.67
C ALA A 33 0.24 18.63 16.90
N VAL A 34 0.19 18.02 18.08
CA VAL A 34 -0.08 18.73 19.34
C VAL A 34 1.03 19.73 19.64
N LEU A 35 2.29 19.33 19.52
CA LEU A 35 3.44 20.21 19.75
C LEU A 35 3.46 21.38 18.76
N LEU A 36 3.23 21.12 17.48
CA LEU A 36 3.14 22.16 16.47
C LEU A 36 2.00 23.16 16.77
N ALA A 37 0.84 22.64 17.18
CA ALA A 37 -0.29 23.48 17.55
C ALA A 37 0.03 24.33 18.80
N ALA A 38 0.75 23.78 19.78
CA ALA A 38 1.18 24.49 20.98
C ALA A 38 2.20 25.60 20.66
N GLU A 39 3.14 25.37 19.75
CA GLU A 39 4.09 26.40 19.30
C GLU A 39 3.36 27.58 18.64
N ILE A 40 2.35 27.31 17.82
CA ILE A 40 1.54 28.35 17.19
C ILE A 40 0.76 29.14 18.24
N ASP A 41 0.16 28.44 19.23
CA ASP A 41 -0.56 29.07 20.33
C ASP A 41 0.33 29.98 21.20
N MET A 42 1.54 29.51 21.49
CA MET A 42 2.52 30.30 22.27
C MET A 42 3.01 31.53 21.51
N GLY A 43 3.12 31.45 20.18
CA GLY A 43 3.52 32.59 19.35
C GLY A 43 2.40 33.63 19.13
N TYR A 44 1.15 33.21 19.21
CA TYR A 44 -0.02 34.05 18.97
C TYR A 44 -1.11 33.83 20.01
N PRO A 45 -0.87 34.24 21.29
CA PRO A 45 -1.84 34.06 22.36
C PRO A 45 -3.09 34.90 22.10
N GLY A 46 -4.26 34.30 22.21
CA GLY A 46 -5.53 34.97 21.98
C GLY A 46 -6.76 34.10 22.19
N VAL A 47 -7.93 34.68 21.89
CA VAL A 47 -9.26 34.03 22.06
C VAL A 47 -9.43 32.76 21.24
N ARG A 48 -8.54 32.52 20.25
CA ARG A 48 -8.58 31.38 19.35
C ARG A 48 -7.45 30.36 19.57
N ALA A 49 -6.93 30.28 20.80
CA ALA A 49 -5.85 29.34 21.18
C ALA A 49 -6.13 27.89 20.82
N TRP A 50 -7.39 27.47 20.78
CA TRP A 50 -7.82 26.12 20.40
C TRP A 50 -7.79 25.85 18.86
N LEU A 51 -7.76 26.90 18.02
CA LEU A 51 -7.89 26.78 16.56
C LEU A 51 -6.77 25.92 15.91
N PRO A 52 -5.49 26.06 16.27
CA PRO A 52 -4.42 25.22 15.74
C PRO A 52 -4.66 23.73 15.98
N TYR A 53 -5.18 23.38 17.15
CA TYR A 53 -5.45 21.98 17.51
C TYR A 53 -6.60 21.38 16.68
N VAL A 54 -7.67 22.15 16.47
CA VAL A 54 -8.83 21.71 15.69
C VAL A 54 -8.48 21.55 14.20
N ILE A 55 -7.46 22.22 13.72
CA ILE A 55 -6.96 22.04 12.35
C ILE A 55 -5.92 20.92 12.29
N ALA A 56 -4.91 20.93 13.14
CA ALA A 56 -3.79 20.02 13.07
C ALA A 56 -4.19 18.55 13.32
N LEU A 57 -5.05 18.30 14.32
CA LEU A 57 -5.46 16.93 14.65
C LEU A 57 -6.26 16.24 13.55
N PRO A 58 -7.32 16.84 12.98
CA PRO A 58 -8.02 16.21 11.86
C PRO A 58 -7.14 16.02 10.62
N VAL A 59 -6.23 16.94 10.35
CA VAL A 59 -5.29 16.81 9.23
C VAL A 59 -4.39 15.58 9.40
N VAL A 60 -3.81 15.40 10.60
CA VAL A 60 -2.97 14.23 10.90
C VAL A 60 -3.77 12.94 10.85
N VAL A 61 -4.98 12.92 11.40
CA VAL A 61 -5.87 11.74 11.33
C VAL A 61 -6.21 11.41 9.88
N ALA A 62 -6.59 12.40 9.08
CA ALA A 62 -6.90 12.20 7.67
C ALA A 62 -5.69 11.67 6.89
N LEU A 63 -4.49 12.14 7.21
CA LEU A 63 -3.24 11.70 6.61
C LEU A 63 -2.91 10.24 6.97
N LEU A 64 -3.03 9.85 8.23
CA LEU A 64 -2.85 8.48 8.70
C LEU A 64 -3.85 7.51 8.07
N LEU A 65 -5.11 7.91 7.97
CA LEU A 65 -6.15 7.13 7.29
C LEU A 65 -5.88 7.02 5.79
N SER A 66 -5.37 8.07 5.15
CA SER A 66 -5.00 8.08 3.74
C SER A 66 -3.85 7.11 3.44
N LEU A 67 -2.83 7.06 4.31
CA LEU A 67 -1.72 6.10 4.20
C LEU A 67 -2.20 4.64 4.25
N GLY A 68 -3.30 4.38 4.97
CA GLY A 68 -3.91 3.05 5.09
C GLY A 68 -4.82 2.64 3.92
N LYS A 69 -5.04 3.48 2.92
CA LYS A 69 -5.93 3.17 1.79
C LYS A 69 -5.39 2.11 0.84
N SER A 70 -4.09 1.88 0.83
CA SER A 70 -3.47 0.86 -0.04
C SER A 70 -4.01 -0.53 0.26
N LYS A 71 -4.45 -1.20 -0.80
CA LYS A 71 -5.03 -2.54 -0.74
C LYS A 71 -4.22 -3.49 -1.61
N VAL A 72 -4.09 -4.72 -1.17
CA VAL A 72 -3.62 -5.84 -1.99
C VAL A 72 -4.79 -6.79 -2.14
N ARG A 73 -5.18 -7.10 -3.37
CA ARG A 73 -6.28 -8.00 -3.69
C ARG A 73 -5.87 -8.97 -4.78
N VAL A 74 -6.28 -10.21 -4.62
CA VAL A 74 -6.19 -11.24 -5.66
C VAL A 74 -7.62 -11.66 -5.99
N THR A 75 -8.01 -11.44 -7.22
CA THR A 75 -9.31 -11.88 -7.74
C THR A 75 -9.15 -13.23 -8.44
N GLY A 76 -10.24 -13.98 -8.48
CA GLY A 76 -10.34 -15.22 -9.24
C GLY A 76 -11.37 -15.05 -10.37
N GLY A 77 -11.68 -16.13 -11.09
CA GLY A 77 -12.62 -16.14 -12.22
C GLY A 77 -11.92 -16.38 -13.54
N ASP A 78 -12.57 -16.01 -14.63
CA ASP A 78 -12.07 -16.25 -15.99
C ASP A 78 -10.82 -15.40 -16.31
N GLU A 79 -10.72 -14.21 -15.73
CA GLU A 79 -9.55 -13.33 -15.81
C GLU A 79 -9.08 -12.97 -14.42
N PRO A 80 -8.25 -13.80 -13.77
CA PRO A 80 -7.74 -13.51 -12.44
C PRO A 80 -6.71 -12.37 -12.50
N GLU A 81 -6.81 -11.45 -11.54
CA GLU A 81 -5.96 -10.26 -11.46
C GLU A 81 -5.35 -10.08 -10.06
N LEU A 82 -4.12 -9.58 -10.03
CA LEU A 82 -3.48 -9.01 -8.85
C LEU A 82 -3.66 -7.50 -8.87
N CYS A 83 -4.34 -6.95 -7.86
CA CYS A 83 -4.48 -5.52 -7.67
C CYS A 83 -3.61 -5.07 -6.48
N VAL A 84 -2.69 -4.15 -6.73
CA VAL A 84 -1.78 -3.60 -5.72
C VAL A 84 -1.87 -2.07 -5.74
N GLY A 85 -2.54 -1.51 -4.74
CA GLY A 85 -2.91 -0.09 -4.77
C GLY A 85 -3.91 0.19 -5.91
N ASP A 86 -3.51 1.04 -6.84
CA ASP A 86 -4.29 1.40 -8.03
C ASP A 86 -3.87 0.60 -9.28
N ALA A 87 -2.75 -0.12 -9.20
CA ALA A 87 -2.23 -0.93 -10.31
C ALA A 87 -2.90 -2.31 -10.36
N ARG A 88 -3.06 -2.83 -11.57
CA ARG A 88 -3.66 -4.13 -11.86
C ARG A 88 -2.75 -4.94 -12.76
N LEU A 89 -2.55 -6.18 -12.41
CA LEU A 89 -1.76 -7.15 -13.18
C LEU A 89 -2.62 -8.39 -13.45
N PRO A 90 -2.98 -8.66 -14.71
CA PRO A 90 -3.58 -9.95 -15.07
C PRO A 90 -2.60 -11.08 -14.75
N LEU A 91 -3.06 -12.12 -14.05
CA LEU A 91 -2.17 -13.17 -13.55
C LEU A 91 -1.49 -13.97 -14.67
N ARG A 92 -2.04 -13.96 -15.89
CA ARG A 92 -1.38 -14.55 -17.08
C ARG A 92 0.00 -13.94 -17.39
N PHE A 93 0.28 -12.73 -16.90
CA PHE A 93 1.57 -12.04 -17.03
C PHE A 93 2.42 -12.10 -15.77
N ALA A 94 1.95 -12.79 -14.75
CA ALA A 94 2.73 -13.03 -13.55
C ALA A 94 3.73 -14.16 -13.82
N GLY A 95 5.01 -13.86 -13.66
CA GLY A 95 6.08 -14.84 -13.76
C GLY A 95 6.48 -15.39 -12.40
N GLU A 96 7.78 -15.42 -12.13
CA GLU A 96 8.32 -15.94 -10.87
C GLU A 96 7.82 -15.14 -9.65
N VAL A 97 7.33 -15.86 -8.65
CA VAL A 97 6.83 -15.28 -7.38
C VAL A 97 7.76 -15.64 -6.23
N VAL A 98 8.39 -14.63 -5.64
CA VAL A 98 9.35 -14.78 -4.53
C VAL A 98 8.82 -14.07 -3.29
N VAL A 99 8.78 -14.78 -2.18
CA VAL A 99 8.49 -14.20 -0.86
C VAL A 99 9.78 -13.61 -0.29
N LEU A 100 9.69 -12.37 0.18
CA LEU A 100 10.81 -11.65 0.77
C LEU A 100 10.52 -11.40 2.27
N ASP A 101 11.46 -11.78 3.11
CA ASP A 101 11.48 -11.38 4.50
C ASP A 101 11.87 -9.89 4.65
N LYS A 102 11.89 -9.38 5.87
CA LYS A 102 12.18 -7.97 6.15
C LYS A 102 13.57 -7.55 5.65
N ASP A 103 14.58 -8.41 5.80
CA ASP A 103 15.97 -8.07 5.48
C ASP A 103 16.23 -8.14 3.97
N THR A 104 15.72 -9.17 3.31
CA THR A 104 15.79 -9.32 1.85
C THR A 104 14.98 -8.23 1.15
N LYS A 105 13.80 -7.88 1.67
CA LYS A 105 13.02 -6.74 1.20
C LYS A 105 13.82 -5.43 1.27
N ARG A 106 14.54 -5.19 2.39
CA ARG A 106 15.35 -3.99 2.55
C ARG A 106 16.46 -3.90 1.50
N LYS A 107 17.10 -5.02 1.16
CA LYS A 107 18.09 -5.09 0.08
C LYS A 107 17.46 -4.82 -1.29
N ALA A 108 16.32 -5.45 -1.56
CA ALA A 108 15.58 -5.28 -2.81
C ALA A 108 15.01 -3.86 -3.01
N LEU A 109 14.75 -3.11 -1.94
CA LEU A 109 14.34 -1.70 -2.00
C LEU A 109 15.53 -0.74 -2.12
N GLY A 110 16.73 -1.19 -1.79
CA GLY A 110 17.95 -0.39 -1.83
C GLY A 110 18.88 -0.79 -2.96
N ARG A 111 20.00 -1.40 -2.58
CA ARG A 111 21.12 -1.70 -3.47
C ARG A 111 20.76 -2.60 -4.66
N ASP A 112 19.84 -3.54 -4.45
CA ASP A 112 19.47 -4.56 -5.44
C ASP A 112 18.14 -4.20 -6.14
N GLY A 113 17.65 -2.96 -5.96
CA GLY A 113 16.39 -2.48 -6.55
C GLY A 113 16.57 -1.98 -7.98
N ASP A 114 15.60 -2.31 -8.84
CA ASP A 114 15.53 -1.77 -10.19
C ASP A 114 14.65 -0.51 -10.18
N PRO A 115 15.14 0.65 -10.68
CA PRO A 115 14.36 1.88 -10.76
C PRO A 115 13.09 1.78 -11.61
N ALA A 116 13.05 0.85 -12.57
CA ALA A 116 11.89 0.60 -13.43
C ALA A 116 10.84 -0.31 -12.78
N ALA A 117 11.13 -0.91 -11.61
CA ALA A 117 10.21 -1.78 -10.92
C ALA A 117 9.03 -1.02 -10.30
N TYR A 118 7.85 -1.62 -10.32
CA TYR A 118 6.72 -1.10 -9.56
C TYR A 118 6.82 -1.47 -8.09
N VAL A 119 6.90 -0.46 -7.20
CA VAL A 119 7.12 -0.67 -5.78
C VAL A 119 6.01 -0.07 -4.94
N LEU A 120 5.24 -0.90 -4.22
CA LEU A 120 4.33 -0.49 -3.16
C LEU A 120 4.90 -0.88 -1.79
N HIS A 121 5.77 -0.04 -1.24
CA HIS A 121 6.38 -0.26 0.06
C HIS A 121 5.56 0.38 1.19
N ARG A 122 5.39 -0.38 2.29
CA ARG A 122 4.87 0.10 3.57
C ARG A 122 5.84 -0.28 4.69
N GLY A 123 6.44 0.72 5.34
CA GLY A 123 7.49 0.52 6.35
C GLY A 123 7.05 -0.27 7.58
N TRP A 124 5.76 -0.22 7.90
CA TRP A 124 5.16 -0.94 9.03
C TRP A 124 4.74 -2.38 8.70
N VAL A 125 4.91 -2.82 7.46
CA VAL A 125 4.68 -4.20 7.03
C VAL A 125 6.03 -4.84 6.72
N GLY A 126 6.43 -5.82 7.53
CA GLY A 126 7.75 -6.45 7.44
C GLY A 126 7.98 -7.17 6.12
N PRO A 127 7.22 -8.22 5.80
CA PRO A 127 7.43 -9.02 4.61
C PRO A 127 6.90 -8.37 3.33
N ALA A 128 7.30 -8.94 2.17
CA ALA A 128 6.85 -8.51 0.86
C ALA A 128 6.79 -9.70 -0.11
N VAL A 129 6.16 -9.48 -1.25
CA VAL A 129 6.18 -10.40 -2.39
C VAL A 129 6.75 -9.66 -3.59
N ARG A 130 7.64 -10.32 -4.32
CA ARG A 130 8.14 -9.89 -5.62
C ARG A 130 7.56 -10.80 -6.69
N VAL A 131 7.01 -10.20 -7.73
CA VAL A 131 6.44 -10.91 -8.89
C VAL A 131 7.10 -10.36 -10.14
N THR A 132 7.79 -11.20 -10.90
CA THR A 132 8.35 -10.80 -12.20
C THR A 132 7.22 -10.68 -13.22
N LEU A 133 7.33 -9.72 -14.12
CA LEU A 133 6.38 -9.55 -15.22
C LEU A 133 6.89 -10.26 -16.48
N THR A 134 5.96 -10.89 -17.19
CA THR A 134 6.21 -11.55 -18.47
C THR A 134 5.46 -10.89 -19.63
N ASP A 135 4.85 -9.72 -19.38
CA ASP A 135 4.16 -8.94 -20.41
C ASP A 135 5.18 -8.25 -21.32
N PRO A 136 5.26 -8.62 -22.64
CA PRO A 136 6.20 -7.98 -23.56
C PRO A 136 5.88 -6.52 -23.88
N ALA A 137 4.66 -6.05 -23.54
CA ALA A 137 4.23 -4.66 -23.74
C ALA A 137 4.53 -3.76 -22.55
N ASP A 138 4.82 -4.32 -21.37
CA ASP A 138 5.12 -3.58 -20.14
C ASP A 138 6.63 -3.68 -19.83
N PRO A 139 7.37 -2.55 -19.86
CA PRO A 139 8.81 -2.55 -19.55
C PRO A 139 9.13 -2.77 -18.08
N THR A 140 8.13 -2.88 -17.19
CA THR A 140 8.31 -3.08 -15.75
C THR A 140 8.87 -4.48 -15.48
N PRO A 141 10.08 -4.63 -14.90
CA PRO A 141 10.72 -5.94 -14.74
C PRO A 141 10.02 -6.77 -13.65
N TYR A 142 9.55 -6.17 -12.59
CA TYR A 142 8.85 -6.85 -11.50
C TYR A 142 8.01 -5.89 -10.66
N TRP A 143 7.07 -6.45 -9.93
CA TRP A 143 6.33 -5.76 -8.86
C TRP A 143 6.85 -6.20 -7.51
N LEU A 144 7.12 -5.25 -6.62
CA LEU A 144 7.52 -5.48 -5.24
C LEU A 144 6.52 -4.80 -4.30
N PHE A 145 5.75 -5.56 -3.57
CA PHE A 145 4.74 -4.99 -2.68
C PHE A 145 4.72 -5.62 -1.30
N SER A 146 4.46 -4.79 -0.30
CA SER A 146 4.32 -5.22 1.09
C SER A 146 3.00 -5.94 1.30
N THR A 147 3.01 -7.05 2.01
CA THR A 147 1.83 -7.82 2.40
C THR A 147 2.04 -8.45 3.77
N ARG A 148 0.97 -8.58 4.57
CA ARG A 148 1.01 -9.25 5.87
C ARG A 148 0.92 -10.78 5.77
N HIS A 149 0.46 -11.27 4.62
CA HIS A 149 0.26 -12.69 4.36
C HIS A 149 0.99 -13.12 3.08
N PRO A 150 2.33 -13.01 3.05
CA PRO A 150 3.12 -13.19 1.84
C PRO A 150 3.00 -14.61 1.28
N GLU A 151 2.99 -15.63 2.12
CA GLU A 151 2.87 -17.02 1.70
C GLU A 151 1.52 -17.30 1.01
N LYS A 152 0.44 -16.82 1.62
CA LYS A 152 -0.90 -16.97 1.05
C LYS A 152 -1.05 -16.26 -0.28
N VAL A 153 -0.53 -15.05 -0.39
CA VAL A 153 -0.54 -14.30 -1.65
C VAL A 153 0.31 -15.00 -2.70
N ALA A 154 1.52 -15.45 -2.34
CA ALA A 154 2.40 -16.17 -3.25
C ALA A 154 1.80 -17.50 -3.72
N GLU A 155 1.13 -18.26 -2.85
CA GLU A 155 0.42 -19.49 -3.21
C GLU A 155 -0.69 -19.21 -4.23
N LEU A 156 -1.52 -18.19 -3.98
CA LEU A 156 -2.59 -17.80 -4.90
C LEU A 156 -2.05 -17.35 -6.25
N LEU A 157 -0.94 -16.64 -6.30
CA LEU A 157 -0.31 -16.20 -7.54
C LEU A 157 0.26 -17.39 -8.31
N ARG A 158 0.98 -18.30 -7.64
CA ARG A 158 1.55 -19.52 -8.27
C ARG A 158 0.51 -20.49 -8.81
N ALA A 159 -0.69 -20.51 -8.19
CA ALA A 159 -1.78 -21.36 -8.65
C ALA A 159 -2.44 -20.89 -9.96
N HIS A 160 -2.09 -19.67 -10.44
CA HIS A 160 -2.69 -19.04 -11.61
C HIS A 160 -1.64 -18.51 -12.62
N ALA A 161 -0.34 -18.66 -12.30
CA ALA A 161 0.79 -18.30 -13.16
C ALA A 161 1.10 -19.40 -14.19
#